data_6f3cdaa0fed1f6adf8126e35bc72e515
#
_entry.id   6f3cdaa0fed1f6adf8126e35bc72e515
#
_cell.length_a   1.000
_cell.length_b   1.000
_cell.length_c   1.000
_cell.angle_alpha   90.00
_cell.angle_beta   90.00
_cell.angle_gamma   90.00
#
_symmetry.space_group_name_H-M   'P 1'
#
loop_
_entity.id
_entity.type
_entity.pdbx_description
1 polymer ?
#
loop_
_entity_poly.entity_id
_entity_poly.type
_entity_poly.pdbx_seq_one_letter_code
_entity_poly.pdbx_strand_id
1 'polypeptide(L)'
;MSKIVNRVCAGLFLDSVILMQISRSITRLDGVEDAALMIGTPSNLDLLDNAKLLARASRKATGGDLILAVRARDETAAASALAKAEILLERPTVGHTGTTTLRPRTLRSAQDILPAANLALISVPGDFAAAEARKALRAGLNVMLFSDNVSLSEEVSLKREAVAA
;
A
#
# COMPACT_ATOMS: atom_id res chain seq x y z
N MET A 1 -31.81 -2.50 11.31
CA MET A 1 -31.43 -2.89 9.92
C MET A 1 -30.10 -2.27 9.63
N SER A 2 -29.11 -3.09 9.25
CA SER A 2 -27.77 -2.58 8.93
C SER A 2 -27.82 -1.57 7.79
N LYS A 3 -27.03 -0.52 7.92
CA LYS A 3 -26.89 0.55 6.93
C LYS A 3 -25.61 0.35 6.13
N ILE A 4 -25.72 0.44 4.80
CA ILE A 4 -24.56 0.43 3.91
C ILE A 4 -24.39 1.86 3.39
N VAL A 5 -23.23 2.43 3.65
CA VAL A 5 -22.88 3.78 3.19
C VAL A 5 -21.54 3.70 2.46
N ASN A 6 -21.47 4.35 1.32
CA ASN A 6 -20.24 4.48 0.57
C ASN A 6 -19.90 5.96 0.34
N ARG A 7 -18.62 6.26 0.29
CA ARG A 7 -18.10 7.53 -0.21
C ARG A 7 -17.06 7.24 -1.29
N VAL A 8 -17.15 7.99 -2.38
CA VAL A 8 -16.19 7.94 -3.49
C VAL A 8 -15.30 9.18 -3.40
N CYS A 9 -13.99 8.96 -3.28
CA CYS A 9 -12.98 10.01 -3.30
C CYS A 9 -12.27 9.98 -4.65
N ALA A 10 -12.61 10.94 -5.52
CA ALA A 10 -12.05 11.02 -6.85
C ALA A 10 -10.57 11.41 -6.83
N GLY A 11 -9.76 10.75 -7.66
CA GLY A 11 -8.34 11.06 -7.81
C GLY A 11 -7.46 10.74 -6.61
N LEU A 12 -7.97 10.01 -5.61
CA LEU A 12 -7.21 9.61 -4.44
C LEU A 12 -6.66 8.20 -4.64
N PHE A 13 -5.35 8.11 -4.74
CA PHE A 13 -4.62 6.85 -4.83
C PHE A 13 -3.72 6.65 -3.60
N LEU A 14 -3.85 5.52 -2.94
CA LEU A 14 -3.02 5.10 -1.81
C LEU A 14 -2.61 3.64 -1.99
N ASP A 15 -1.49 3.29 -1.38
CA ASP A 15 -1.00 1.90 -1.35
C ASP A 15 -2.03 0.96 -0.71
N SER A 16 -2.16 -0.25 -1.29
CA SER A 16 -3.14 -1.24 -0.85
C SER A 16 -2.96 -1.68 0.60
N VAL A 17 -1.73 -1.70 1.10
CA VAL A 17 -1.43 -2.04 2.51
C VAL A 17 -1.97 -0.95 3.44
N ILE A 18 -1.81 0.31 3.07
CA ILE A 18 -2.36 1.45 3.83
C ILE A 18 -3.90 1.36 3.85
N LEU A 19 -4.52 1.13 2.69
CA LEU A 19 -5.97 0.98 2.58
C LEU A 19 -6.48 -0.18 3.44
N MET A 20 -5.78 -1.30 3.45
CA MET A 20 -6.12 -2.47 4.28
C MET A 20 -5.99 -2.16 5.78
N GLN A 21 -4.95 -1.42 6.21
CA GLN A 21 -4.76 -1.02 7.60
C GLN A 21 -5.88 -0.08 8.07
N ILE A 22 -6.25 0.90 7.24
CA ILE A 22 -7.36 1.79 7.52
C ILE A 22 -8.67 1.00 7.60
N SER A 23 -8.96 0.12 6.63
CA SER A 23 -10.14 -0.75 6.65
C SER A 23 -10.26 -1.51 7.97
N ARG A 24 -9.18 -2.17 8.41
CA ARG A 24 -9.14 -2.89 9.69
C ARG A 24 -9.38 -1.97 10.90
N SER A 25 -8.87 -0.75 10.86
CA SER A 25 -9.07 0.21 11.95
C SER A 25 -10.53 0.66 12.02
N ILE A 26 -11.19 0.84 10.88
CA ILE A 26 -12.59 1.21 10.78
C ILE A 26 -13.50 0.06 11.23
N THR A 27 -13.21 -1.17 10.80
CA THR A 27 -14.01 -2.35 11.21
C THR A 27 -14.01 -2.59 12.72
N ARG A 28 -13.01 -2.09 13.45
CA ARG A 28 -12.94 -2.21 14.91
C ARG A 28 -13.76 -1.16 15.68
N LEU A 29 -14.37 -0.20 14.98
CA LEU A 29 -15.19 0.81 15.63
C LEU A 29 -16.53 0.21 16.09
N ASP A 30 -17.02 0.71 17.23
CA ASP A 30 -18.32 0.25 17.75
C ASP A 30 -19.44 0.52 16.75
N GLY A 31 -20.28 -0.49 16.54
CA GLY A 31 -21.41 -0.44 15.61
C GLY A 31 -21.03 -0.61 14.13
N VAL A 32 -19.76 -0.77 13.77
CA VAL A 32 -19.34 -1.14 12.43
C VAL A 32 -19.32 -2.67 12.31
N GLU A 33 -20.05 -3.19 11.34
CA GLU A 33 -20.12 -4.62 11.04
C GLU A 33 -19.04 -5.03 10.05
N ASP A 34 -18.77 -4.16 9.06
CA ASP A 34 -17.77 -4.40 8.03
C ASP A 34 -17.35 -3.09 7.37
N ALA A 35 -16.09 -3.00 6.92
CA ALA A 35 -15.57 -1.85 6.19
C ALA A 35 -14.48 -2.24 5.20
N ALA A 36 -14.50 -1.65 4.02
CA ALA A 36 -13.49 -1.84 3.00
C ALA A 36 -13.15 -0.51 2.31
N LEU A 37 -11.86 -0.29 2.10
CA LEU A 37 -11.32 0.80 1.29
C LEU A 37 -10.64 0.19 0.07
N MET A 38 -11.17 0.47 -1.12
CA MET A 38 -10.69 -0.13 -2.37
C MET A 38 -10.72 0.87 -3.52
N ILE A 39 -9.75 0.77 -4.43
CA ILE A 39 -9.78 1.50 -5.70
C ILE A 39 -10.92 0.96 -6.56
N GLY A 40 -11.62 1.83 -7.29
CA GLY A 40 -12.83 1.51 -8.08
C GLY A 40 -12.56 0.74 -9.37
N THR A 41 -11.63 -0.22 -9.37
CA THR A 41 -11.43 -1.12 -10.52
C THR A 41 -12.61 -2.09 -10.66
N PRO A 42 -12.92 -2.60 -11.86
CA PRO A 42 -14.00 -3.56 -12.06
C PRO A 42 -13.95 -4.75 -11.09
N SER A 43 -12.78 -5.36 -10.91
CA SER A 43 -12.61 -6.48 -9.99
C SER A 43 -12.90 -6.12 -8.52
N ASN A 44 -12.52 -4.91 -8.09
CA ASN A 44 -12.81 -4.44 -6.73
C ASN A 44 -14.27 -4.09 -6.54
N LEU A 45 -14.95 -3.56 -7.58
CA LEU A 45 -16.40 -3.35 -7.55
C LEU A 45 -17.15 -4.67 -7.38
N ASP A 46 -16.74 -5.72 -8.10
CA ASP A 46 -17.31 -7.06 -7.97
C ASP A 46 -17.09 -7.63 -6.55
N LEU A 47 -15.89 -7.44 -5.98
CA LEU A 47 -15.60 -7.85 -4.60
C LEU A 47 -16.50 -7.14 -3.58
N LEU A 48 -16.66 -5.82 -3.71
CA LEU A 48 -17.53 -5.02 -2.84
C LEU A 48 -19.01 -5.41 -2.99
N ASP A 49 -19.46 -5.73 -4.22
CA ASP A 49 -20.83 -6.16 -4.48
C ASP A 49 -21.10 -7.55 -3.87
N ASN A 50 -20.20 -8.49 -4.06
CA ASN A 50 -20.26 -9.84 -3.47
C ASN A 50 -20.27 -9.78 -1.92
N ALA A 51 -19.50 -8.87 -1.32
CA ALA A 51 -19.49 -8.61 0.12
C ALA A 51 -20.74 -7.85 0.61
N LYS A 52 -21.65 -7.45 -0.29
CA LYS A 52 -22.82 -6.60 0.02
C LYS A 52 -22.42 -5.29 0.70
N LEU A 53 -21.31 -4.70 0.24
CA LEU A 53 -20.79 -3.42 0.72
C LEU A 53 -20.96 -2.30 -0.33
N LEU A 54 -21.32 -2.63 -1.58
CA LEU A 54 -21.39 -1.66 -2.67
C LEU A 54 -22.77 -0.98 -2.72
N ALA A 55 -22.80 0.32 -2.43
CA ALA A 55 -23.98 1.13 -2.64
C ALA A 55 -24.19 1.46 -4.14
N ARG A 56 -25.44 1.61 -4.55
CA ARG A 56 -25.82 1.84 -5.96
C ARG A 56 -25.12 3.05 -6.60
N ALA A 57 -24.92 4.12 -5.83
CA ALA A 57 -24.25 5.33 -6.30
C ALA A 57 -22.77 5.12 -6.64
N SER A 58 -22.10 4.20 -5.94
CA SER A 58 -20.65 3.94 -6.08
C SER A 58 -20.30 2.98 -7.22
N ARG A 59 -21.29 2.39 -7.88
CA ARG A 59 -21.07 1.49 -9.05
C ARG A 59 -20.44 2.19 -10.26
N LYS A 60 -20.45 3.52 -10.29
CA LYS A 60 -19.87 4.34 -11.35
C LYS A 60 -18.41 4.73 -11.09
N ALA A 61 -17.84 4.34 -9.96
CA ALA A 61 -16.45 4.61 -9.63
C ALA A 61 -15.52 3.92 -10.64
N THR A 62 -14.38 4.56 -10.90
CA THR A 62 -13.38 4.13 -11.86
C THR A 62 -12.06 3.78 -11.18
N GLY A 63 -11.10 3.23 -11.91
CA GLY A 63 -9.77 2.91 -11.40
C GLY A 63 -8.96 4.11 -10.85
N GLY A 64 -9.44 5.34 -11.07
CA GLY A 64 -8.87 6.55 -10.49
C GLY A 64 -9.54 7.00 -9.18
N ASP A 65 -10.54 6.28 -8.70
CA ASP A 65 -11.33 6.67 -7.54
C ASP A 65 -11.12 5.69 -6.39
N LEU A 66 -11.07 6.20 -5.17
CA LEU A 66 -11.09 5.39 -3.96
C LEU A 66 -12.53 5.29 -3.44
N ILE A 67 -13.00 4.08 -3.15
CA ILE A 67 -14.29 3.80 -2.53
C ILE A 67 -14.07 3.47 -1.06
N LEU A 68 -14.71 4.23 -0.18
CA LEU A 68 -14.88 3.91 1.23
C LEU A 68 -16.25 3.25 1.39
N ALA A 69 -16.27 1.99 1.73
CA ALA A 69 -17.50 1.23 1.93
C ALA A 69 -17.62 0.79 3.39
N VAL A 70 -18.73 1.11 4.02
CA VAL A 70 -19.00 0.79 5.43
C VAL A 70 -20.39 0.18 5.55
N ARG A 71 -20.50 -0.93 6.28
CA ARG A 71 -21.74 -1.49 6.79
C ARG A 71 -21.75 -1.35 8.29
N ALA A 72 -22.77 -0.69 8.83
CA ALA A 72 -22.90 -0.42 10.25
C ALA A 72 -24.33 -0.68 10.74
N ARG A 73 -24.50 -0.86 12.05
CA ARG A 73 -25.80 -1.12 12.68
C ARG A 73 -26.81 0.01 12.47
N ASP A 74 -26.34 1.25 12.37
CA ASP A 74 -27.14 2.45 12.22
C ASP A 74 -26.37 3.55 11.46
N GLU A 75 -27.07 4.66 11.17
CA GLU A 75 -26.55 5.76 10.40
C GLU A 75 -25.47 6.56 11.16
N THR A 76 -25.59 6.66 12.47
CA THR A 76 -24.63 7.38 13.33
C THR A 76 -23.28 6.66 13.33
N ALA A 77 -23.28 5.33 13.50
CA ALA A 77 -22.09 4.52 13.44
C ALA A 77 -21.44 4.58 12.05
N ALA A 78 -22.24 4.55 10.97
CA ALA A 78 -21.73 4.68 9.61
C ALA A 78 -21.08 6.06 9.36
N ALA A 79 -21.72 7.15 9.80
CA ALA A 79 -21.17 8.50 9.66
C ALA A 79 -19.86 8.67 10.46
N SER A 80 -19.81 8.17 11.69
CA SER A 80 -18.61 8.19 12.52
C SER A 80 -17.47 7.40 11.87
N ALA A 81 -17.76 6.23 11.31
CA ALA A 81 -16.79 5.40 10.60
C ALA A 81 -16.21 6.11 9.36
N LEU A 82 -17.07 6.75 8.55
CA LEU A 82 -16.63 7.52 7.39
C LEU A 82 -15.75 8.71 7.79
N ALA A 83 -16.16 9.49 8.79
CA ALA A 83 -15.38 10.63 9.29
C ALA A 83 -14.01 10.17 9.79
N LYS A 84 -13.94 9.06 10.52
CA LYS A 84 -12.67 8.48 10.98
C LYS A 84 -11.80 8.01 9.83
N ALA A 85 -12.39 7.41 8.80
CA ALA A 85 -11.66 6.98 7.61
C ALA A 85 -11.04 8.18 6.89
N GLU A 86 -11.76 9.29 6.75
CA GLU A 86 -11.26 10.52 6.13
C GLU A 86 -10.05 11.09 6.88
N ILE A 87 -10.14 11.19 8.20
CA ILE A 87 -9.01 11.64 9.03
C ILE A 87 -7.78 10.76 8.83
N LEU A 88 -7.97 9.43 8.72
CA LEU A 88 -6.88 8.49 8.50
C LEU A 88 -6.32 8.57 7.07
N LEU A 89 -7.15 8.94 6.09
CA LEU A 89 -6.72 9.16 4.70
C LEU A 89 -5.92 10.46 4.55
N GLU A 90 -6.29 11.52 5.25
CA GLU A 90 -5.53 12.79 5.27
C GLU A 90 -4.17 12.66 5.94
N ARG A 91 -4.06 11.78 6.93
CA ARG A 91 -2.82 11.48 7.65
C ARG A 91 -2.59 9.97 7.66
N PRO A 92 -2.19 9.36 6.52
CA PRO A 92 -1.90 7.95 6.51
C PRO A 92 -0.74 7.67 7.46
N THR A 93 -1.07 7.32 8.70
CA THR A 93 -0.11 6.78 9.63
C THR A 93 0.25 5.39 9.14
N VAL A 94 1.27 5.30 8.32
CA VAL A 94 2.02 4.05 8.20
C VAL A 94 2.39 3.71 9.64
N GLY A 95 1.75 2.67 10.18
CA GLY A 95 1.90 2.27 11.56
C GLY A 95 3.35 1.98 11.92
N HIS A 96 4.04 3.02 12.33
CA HIS A 96 5.29 2.94 13.04
C HIS A 96 4.94 3.16 14.51
N THR A 97 4.68 2.08 15.23
CA THR A 97 4.78 2.05 16.68
C THR A 97 6.12 2.70 17.08
N GLY A 98 6.01 3.91 17.56
CA GLY A 98 6.84 4.58 18.53
C GLY A 98 8.34 4.30 18.61
N THR A 99 9.07 4.40 17.50
CA THR A 99 10.49 4.73 17.52
C THR A 99 10.71 5.72 16.39
N THR A 100 11.40 6.82 16.71
CA THR A 100 11.90 7.75 15.69
C THR A 100 12.91 7.00 14.84
N THR A 101 12.42 6.18 13.91
CA THR A 101 13.27 5.42 13.02
C THR A 101 13.89 6.42 12.05
N LEU A 102 15.17 6.69 12.22
CA LEU A 102 15.98 7.38 11.24
C LEU A 102 15.70 6.70 9.90
N ARG A 103 15.07 7.41 8.95
CA ARG A 103 14.82 6.91 7.60
C ARG A 103 16.03 7.26 6.74
N PRO A 104 16.94 6.33 6.50
CA PRO A 104 18.10 6.58 5.65
C PRO A 104 17.62 6.86 4.23
N ARG A 105 18.25 7.86 3.60
CA ARG A 105 17.92 8.26 2.22
C ARG A 105 18.81 7.57 1.18
N THR A 106 19.86 6.89 1.61
CA THR A 106 20.81 6.20 0.75
C THR A 106 21.11 4.82 1.29
N LEU A 107 21.51 3.91 0.42
CA LEU A 107 21.94 2.56 0.82
C LEU A 107 23.09 2.62 1.85
N ARG A 108 24.06 3.51 1.65
CA ARG A 108 25.18 3.70 2.56
C ARG A 108 24.71 4.11 3.97
N SER A 109 23.85 5.13 4.06
CA SER A 109 23.31 5.53 5.37
C SER A 109 22.41 4.46 6.00
N ALA A 110 21.81 3.57 5.20
CA ALA A 110 21.10 2.41 5.72
C ALA A 110 22.04 1.38 6.32
N GLN A 111 23.17 1.11 5.67
CA GLN A 111 24.20 0.19 6.19
C GLN A 111 24.86 0.72 7.46
N ASP A 112 25.08 2.05 7.57
CA ASP A 112 25.60 2.67 8.80
C ASP A 112 24.68 2.41 10.01
N ILE A 113 23.35 2.33 9.77
CA ILE A 113 22.34 2.03 10.81
C ILE A 113 22.20 0.53 11.04
N LEU A 114 22.38 -0.29 9.99
CA LEU A 114 22.23 -1.74 10.02
C LEU A 114 23.53 -2.41 9.52
N PRO A 115 24.61 -2.35 10.26
CA PRO A 115 25.92 -2.87 9.81
C PRO A 115 25.94 -4.39 9.60
N ALA A 116 24.99 -5.12 10.19
CA ALA A 116 24.86 -6.57 9.99
C ALA A 116 23.99 -6.95 8.76
N ALA A 117 23.48 -5.97 8.02
CA ALA A 117 22.71 -6.26 6.81
C ALA A 117 23.60 -6.90 5.75
N ASN A 118 23.15 -8.00 5.18
CA ASN A 118 23.82 -8.74 4.12
C ASN A 118 22.97 -8.89 2.86
N LEU A 119 21.76 -8.36 2.84
CA LEU A 119 20.81 -8.43 1.74
C LEU A 119 20.15 -7.08 1.49
N ALA A 120 20.10 -6.68 0.23
CA ALA A 120 19.28 -5.57 -0.25
C ALA A 120 18.07 -6.11 -1.04
N LEU A 121 16.86 -5.82 -0.56
CA LEU A 121 15.62 -6.03 -1.31
C LEU A 121 15.30 -4.76 -2.09
N ILE A 122 15.27 -4.86 -3.42
CA ILE A 122 15.06 -3.72 -4.33
C ILE A 122 13.70 -3.89 -5.02
N SER A 123 12.82 -2.91 -4.81
CA SER A 123 11.49 -2.82 -5.43
C SER A 123 11.24 -1.37 -5.88
N VAL A 124 11.93 -0.98 -6.94
CA VAL A 124 11.80 0.34 -7.59
C VAL A 124 11.40 0.14 -9.06
N PRO A 125 10.88 1.15 -9.77
CA PRO A 125 10.62 1.03 -11.21
C PRO A 125 11.84 0.54 -11.98
N GLY A 126 11.62 -0.33 -12.99
CA GLY A 126 12.67 -1.06 -13.71
C GLY A 126 13.81 -0.20 -14.23
N ASP A 127 13.50 1.00 -14.70
CA ASP A 127 14.50 1.97 -15.20
C ASP A 127 15.57 2.34 -14.16
N PHE A 128 15.26 2.24 -12.86
CA PHE A 128 16.17 2.54 -11.76
C PHE A 128 16.76 1.29 -11.10
N ALA A 129 16.13 0.14 -11.31
CA ALA A 129 16.41 -1.09 -10.57
C ALA A 129 17.86 -1.58 -10.76
N ALA A 130 18.36 -1.56 -11.99
CA ALA A 130 19.71 -1.99 -12.29
C ALA A 130 20.78 -1.11 -11.63
N ALA A 131 20.57 0.21 -11.60
CA ALA A 131 21.48 1.15 -10.96
C ALA A 131 21.54 0.94 -9.44
N GLU A 132 20.38 0.72 -8.80
CA GLU A 132 20.32 0.43 -7.35
C GLU A 132 20.95 -0.94 -7.02
N ALA A 133 20.70 -1.96 -7.86
CA ALA A 133 21.31 -3.27 -7.70
C ALA A 133 22.84 -3.21 -7.74
N ARG A 134 23.43 -2.48 -8.70
CA ARG A 134 24.89 -2.28 -8.76
C ARG A 134 25.44 -1.57 -7.52
N LYS A 135 24.70 -0.58 -6.98
CA LYS A 135 25.11 0.08 -5.73
C LYS A 135 25.16 -0.92 -4.57
N ALA A 136 24.18 -1.80 -4.47
CA ALA A 136 24.12 -2.81 -3.43
C ALA A 136 25.24 -3.86 -3.56
N LEU A 137 25.48 -4.35 -4.78
CA LEU A 137 26.58 -5.28 -5.06
C LEU A 137 27.95 -4.69 -4.69
N ARG A 138 28.21 -3.44 -5.09
CA ARG A 138 29.46 -2.72 -4.74
C ARG A 138 29.62 -2.48 -3.24
N ALA A 139 28.50 -2.47 -2.51
CA ALA A 139 28.49 -2.37 -1.06
C ALA A 139 28.63 -3.73 -0.34
N GLY A 140 28.88 -4.81 -1.10
CA GLY A 140 29.06 -6.17 -0.55
C GLY A 140 27.75 -6.83 -0.12
N LEU A 141 26.60 -6.36 -0.60
CA LEU A 141 25.31 -6.94 -0.26
C LEU A 141 24.85 -7.95 -1.32
N ASN A 142 24.22 -9.03 -0.87
CA ASN A 142 23.38 -9.83 -1.75
C ASN A 142 22.20 -9.00 -2.24
N VAL A 143 21.70 -9.25 -3.45
CA VAL A 143 20.62 -8.48 -4.04
C VAL A 143 19.46 -9.39 -4.36
N MET A 144 18.27 -9.04 -3.84
CA MET A 144 16.99 -9.56 -4.30
C MET A 144 16.28 -8.45 -5.05
N LEU A 145 16.14 -8.60 -6.36
CA LEU A 145 15.48 -7.65 -7.24
C LEU A 145 14.03 -8.06 -7.45
N PHE A 146 13.11 -7.28 -6.93
CA PHE A 146 11.66 -7.44 -7.09
C PHE A 146 11.09 -6.22 -7.84
N SER A 147 11.52 -6.07 -9.09
CA SER A 147 11.13 -4.96 -9.96
C SER A 147 10.72 -5.49 -11.33
N ASP A 148 9.67 -4.92 -11.88
CA ASP A 148 9.23 -5.18 -13.25
C ASP A 148 10.07 -4.36 -14.26
N ASN A 149 9.95 -4.69 -15.56
CA ASN A 149 10.54 -3.95 -16.67
C ASN A 149 12.07 -3.77 -16.63
N VAL A 150 12.79 -4.68 -15.96
CA VAL A 150 14.25 -4.77 -16.10
C VAL A 150 14.59 -5.49 -17.41
N SER A 151 15.42 -4.91 -18.26
CA SER A 151 15.77 -5.53 -19.53
C SER A 151 16.61 -6.81 -19.30
N LEU A 152 16.46 -7.80 -20.19
CA LEU A 152 17.24 -9.03 -20.13
C LEU A 152 18.75 -8.78 -20.18
N SER A 153 19.19 -7.79 -20.93
CA SER A 153 20.60 -7.40 -21.02
C SER A 153 21.14 -6.88 -19.69
N GLU A 154 20.36 -6.08 -18.98
CA GLU A 154 20.74 -5.61 -17.65
C GLU A 154 20.71 -6.72 -16.62
N GLU A 155 19.72 -7.60 -16.67
CA GLU A 155 19.65 -8.76 -15.77
C GLU A 155 20.89 -9.67 -15.92
N VAL A 156 21.28 -9.98 -17.17
CA VAL A 156 22.47 -10.77 -17.45
C VAL A 156 23.73 -10.08 -16.95
N SER A 157 23.85 -8.75 -17.15
CA SER A 157 24.99 -7.97 -16.65
C SER A 157 25.07 -8.02 -15.13
N LEU A 158 23.97 -7.76 -14.45
CA LEU A 158 23.89 -7.80 -12.98
C LEU A 158 24.26 -9.17 -12.40
N LYS A 159 23.80 -10.26 -13.01
CA LYS A 159 24.15 -11.62 -12.59
C LYS A 159 25.66 -11.90 -12.74
N ARG A 160 26.28 -11.43 -13.81
CA ARG A 160 27.73 -11.54 -14.02
C ARG A 160 28.50 -10.73 -12.97
N GLU A 161 28.05 -9.50 -12.69
CA GLU A 161 28.64 -8.64 -11.67
C GLU A 161 28.53 -9.26 -10.29
N ALA A 162 27.38 -9.87 -9.95
CA ALA A 162 27.14 -10.52 -8.66
C ALA A 162 28.00 -11.79 -8.46
N VAL A 163 28.32 -12.53 -9.52
CA VAL A 163 29.21 -13.72 -9.43
C VAL A 163 30.67 -13.30 -9.28
N ALA A 164 31.03 -12.12 -9.77
CA ALA A 164 32.39 -11.60 -9.72
C ALA A 164 32.71 -10.83 -8.43
N ALA A 165 31.69 -10.49 -7.62
CA ALA A 165 31.81 -9.76 -6.36
C ALA A 165 32.01 -10.69 -5.18
#